data_c0715dcce327e6878a4b1b0c1b11d7d2
#
_entry.id   c0715dcce327e6878a4b1b0c1b11d7d2
#
_cell.length_a   1.000
_cell.length_b   1.000
_cell.length_c   1.000
_cell.angle_alpha   90.00
_cell.angle_beta   90.00
_cell.angle_gamma   90.00
#
_symmetry.space_group_name_H-M   'P 1'
#
loop_
_entity.id
_entity.type
_entity.pdbx_description
1 polymer ?
#
loop_
_entity_poly.entity_id
_entity_poly.type
_entity_poly.pdbx_seq_one_letter_code
_entity_poly.pdbx_strand_id
1 'polypeptide(L)'
;MGSKWKTSFLTDHYIISSGLSKPAKDFGTGYPFLSFKDIFYNYFLPDSLTQLVQSTDKERAACSVKRGDVFLTRTSETMHELGMSSVALKDYVDATFNGFCKRLRPKETSELEPEYVGYYLRSPLFRQSMLAFSTMSTRASLNNEMISRLEISYPDRKIQKKIANILLSLDKKIAISRAINQTLEKMSQILFKSWFVDFNPVIDNALDAGNPIPEALQSRAELRQKVRNSADFKPLPADIRALFPAEFEETELGWMPKGWHHKHAEEIATISIGKTPPRNNKECFSEKKGNNYTWVSIKDLGNCNVFIKESSEYLTTDAVNNYNVKVVPKGAVLLSFKLTIGRIAIAANTLTTNEAIAHFYNMKHGVNKEYLYSYLQNFDYNSLGSTSSIATAV
;
A
#
# COMPACT_ATOMS: atom_id res chain seq x y z
N MET A 1 -2.18 -34.94 25.17
CA MET A 1 -3.60 -34.69 25.41
C MET A 1 -4.06 -33.55 24.53
N GLY A 2 -4.84 -33.80 23.48
CA GLY A 2 -5.37 -32.75 22.61
C GLY A 2 -6.34 -31.88 23.42
N SER A 3 -6.17 -30.57 23.38
CA SER A 3 -7.10 -29.61 23.99
C SER A 3 -8.48 -29.83 23.34
N LYS A 4 -9.52 -30.11 24.14
CA LYS A 4 -10.89 -30.16 23.66
C LYS A 4 -11.33 -28.75 23.27
N TRP A 5 -11.62 -28.54 21.99
CA TRP A 5 -12.25 -27.31 21.52
C TRP A 5 -13.73 -27.29 21.90
N LYS A 6 -14.18 -26.17 22.39
CA LYS A 6 -15.58 -25.87 22.65
C LYS A 6 -16.15 -25.13 21.44
N THR A 7 -17.43 -25.27 21.17
CA THR A 7 -18.18 -24.46 20.21
C THR A 7 -19.41 -23.88 20.91
N SER A 8 -19.68 -22.61 20.72
CA SER A 8 -20.82 -21.91 21.31
C SER A 8 -21.27 -20.77 20.38
N PHE A 9 -22.45 -20.23 20.60
CA PHE A 9 -22.91 -19.06 19.85
C PHE A 9 -22.19 -17.79 20.32
N LEU A 10 -22.00 -16.82 19.39
CA LEU A 10 -21.43 -15.52 19.77
C LEU A 10 -22.25 -14.81 20.84
N THR A 11 -23.56 -15.00 20.84
CA THR A 11 -24.47 -14.42 21.85
C THR A 11 -24.32 -15.04 23.24
N ASP A 12 -23.69 -16.18 23.38
CA ASP A 12 -23.37 -16.75 24.71
C ASP A 12 -22.28 -15.87 25.39
N HIS A 13 -21.40 -15.29 24.62
CA HIS A 13 -20.25 -14.51 25.08
C HIS A 13 -20.43 -13.00 24.99
N TYR A 14 -21.35 -12.51 24.15
CA TYR A 14 -21.45 -11.07 23.81
C TYR A 14 -22.87 -10.53 23.90
N ILE A 15 -22.97 -9.22 24.19
CA ILE A 15 -24.19 -8.43 24.09
C ILE A 15 -24.09 -7.55 22.82
N ILE A 16 -25.13 -7.60 21.97
CA ILE A 16 -25.16 -6.90 20.68
C ILE A 16 -25.76 -5.50 20.88
N SER A 17 -25.14 -4.47 20.30
CA SER A 17 -25.67 -3.12 20.21
C SER A 17 -25.38 -2.46 18.86
N SER A 18 -26.14 -1.41 18.53
CA SER A 18 -25.95 -0.62 17.32
C SER A 18 -25.18 0.67 17.63
N GLY A 19 -24.48 1.20 16.63
CA GLY A 19 -23.72 2.42 16.75
C GLY A 19 -24.55 3.69 16.54
N LEU A 20 -23.85 4.82 16.55
CA LEU A 20 -24.39 6.16 16.44
C LEU A 20 -24.59 6.54 14.97
N SER A 21 -25.77 7.05 14.64
CA SER A 21 -26.06 7.64 13.33
C SER A 21 -26.25 9.15 13.49
N LYS A 22 -25.45 9.93 12.73
CA LYS A 22 -25.45 11.39 12.77
C LYS A 22 -25.53 11.97 11.35
N PRO A 23 -26.10 13.15 11.17
CA PRO A 23 -26.05 13.86 9.90
C PRO A 23 -24.62 14.34 9.59
N ALA A 24 -24.32 14.52 8.29
CA ALA A 24 -22.99 14.87 7.83
C ALA A 24 -22.37 16.12 8.50
N LYS A 25 -23.21 17.10 8.87
CA LYS A 25 -22.80 18.34 9.54
C LYS A 25 -22.17 18.15 10.92
N ASP A 26 -22.44 17.02 11.58
CA ASP A 26 -21.96 16.75 12.94
C ASP A 26 -20.55 16.08 12.93
N PHE A 27 -19.98 15.83 11.74
CA PHE A 27 -18.65 15.25 11.59
C PHE A 27 -17.57 16.31 11.41
N GLY A 28 -16.33 15.94 11.72
CA GLY A 28 -15.13 16.77 11.57
C GLY A 28 -14.65 17.44 12.85
N THR A 29 -15.51 17.58 13.85
CA THR A 29 -15.18 18.17 15.17
C THR A 29 -15.83 17.35 16.29
N GLY A 30 -15.37 17.54 17.53
CA GLY A 30 -15.95 16.90 18.72
C GLY A 30 -15.10 15.73 19.24
N TYR A 31 -15.70 14.57 19.41
CA TYR A 31 -15.10 13.41 20.07
C TYR A 31 -14.69 12.32 19.08
N PRO A 32 -13.73 11.42 19.45
CA PRO A 32 -13.27 10.35 18.58
C PRO A 32 -14.40 9.47 18.06
N PHE A 33 -14.35 9.13 16.80
CA PHE A 33 -15.37 8.35 16.12
C PHE A 33 -14.74 7.18 15.36
N LEU A 34 -15.17 5.97 15.71
CA LEU A 34 -14.79 4.74 15.02
C LEU A 34 -15.57 4.61 13.72
N SER A 35 -14.89 4.80 12.61
CA SER A 35 -15.52 4.77 11.29
C SER A 35 -15.71 3.35 10.76
N PHE A 36 -16.53 3.23 9.72
CA PHE A 36 -16.71 1.97 8.99
C PHE A 36 -15.35 1.45 8.43
N LYS A 37 -14.50 2.35 7.90
CA LYS A 37 -13.20 1.99 7.33
C LYS A 37 -12.24 1.43 8.38
N ASP A 38 -12.25 1.97 9.60
CA ASP A 38 -11.40 1.49 10.69
C ASP A 38 -11.73 0.04 11.04
N ILE A 39 -13.02 -0.34 10.98
CA ILE A 39 -13.48 -1.70 11.24
C ILE A 39 -13.20 -2.60 10.04
N PHE A 40 -13.47 -2.12 8.83
CA PHE A 40 -13.41 -2.91 7.62
C PHE A 40 -12.00 -3.42 7.31
N TYR A 41 -10.99 -2.55 7.42
CA TYR A 41 -9.63 -2.85 6.99
C TYR A 41 -8.73 -3.46 8.07
N ASN A 42 -9.12 -3.43 9.34
CA ASN A 42 -8.25 -3.82 10.44
C ASN A 42 -8.78 -5.01 11.23
N TYR A 43 -7.89 -5.95 11.58
CA TYR A 43 -8.20 -7.04 12.53
C TYR A 43 -8.44 -6.51 13.93
N PHE A 44 -7.66 -5.50 14.32
CA PHE A 44 -7.76 -4.78 15.58
C PHE A 44 -7.91 -3.29 15.30
N LEU A 45 -8.63 -2.59 16.16
CA LEU A 45 -8.83 -1.15 15.98
C LEU A 45 -7.49 -0.41 15.99
N PRO A 46 -7.34 0.66 15.18
CA PRO A 46 -6.12 1.47 15.14
C PRO A 46 -5.86 2.14 16.50
N ASP A 47 -4.61 2.42 16.83
CA ASP A 47 -4.22 3.03 18.09
C ASP A 47 -4.87 4.41 18.34
N SER A 48 -5.10 5.18 17.29
CA SER A 48 -5.79 6.47 17.32
C SER A 48 -6.90 6.52 16.29
N LEU A 49 -8.03 7.10 16.68
CA LEU A 49 -9.16 7.36 15.80
C LEU A 49 -9.01 8.78 15.23
N THR A 50 -8.94 8.91 13.93
CA THR A 50 -8.69 10.19 13.24
C THR A 50 -9.98 10.94 12.92
N GLN A 51 -11.12 10.26 12.89
CA GLN A 51 -12.42 10.89 12.66
C GLN A 51 -13.01 11.41 13.96
N LEU A 52 -13.72 12.53 13.88
CA LEU A 52 -14.40 13.18 15.00
C LEU A 52 -15.90 13.33 14.70
N VAL A 53 -16.72 13.29 15.76
CA VAL A 53 -18.17 13.52 15.67
C VAL A 53 -18.67 14.27 16.89
N GLN A 54 -19.64 15.14 16.70
CA GLN A 54 -20.38 15.78 17.80
C GLN A 54 -21.29 14.75 18.47
N SER A 55 -21.06 14.50 19.75
CA SER A 55 -21.83 13.53 20.55
C SER A 55 -22.07 14.02 21.96
N THR A 56 -23.22 13.68 22.49
CA THR A 56 -23.63 13.96 23.88
C THR A 56 -23.02 12.91 24.82
N ASP A 57 -22.97 13.22 26.13
CA ASP A 57 -22.51 12.28 27.16
C ASP A 57 -23.32 10.97 27.13
N LYS A 58 -24.63 11.08 26.95
CA LYS A 58 -25.54 9.93 26.83
C LYS A 58 -25.18 9.04 25.63
N GLU A 59 -24.87 9.63 24.49
CA GLU A 59 -24.48 8.92 23.29
C GLU A 59 -23.11 8.25 23.47
N ARG A 60 -22.13 8.95 24.09
CA ARG A 60 -20.81 8.38 24.40
C ARG A 60 -20.90 7.21 25.38
N ALA A 61 -21.75 7.32 26.40
CA ALA A 61 -21.98 6.20 27.30
C ALA A 61 -22.60 4.99 26.62
N ALA A 62 -23.64 5.20 25.80
CA ALA A 62 -24.34 4.14 25.08
C ALA A 62 -23.48 3.48 23.97
N CYS A 63 -22.75 4.29 23.20
CA CYS A 63 -21.94 3.86 22.07
C CYS A 63 -20.43 3.81 22.39
N SER A 64 -20.04 3.69 23.67
CA SER A 64 -18.64 3.62 24.08
C SER A 64 -17.87 2.47 23.42
N VAL A 65 -16.54 2.65 23.27
CA VAL A 65 -15.62 1.64 22.70
C VAL A 65 -14.66 1.21 23.80
N LYS A 66 -14.75 -0.06 24.22
CA LYS A 66 -13.95 -0.62 25.31
C LYS A 66 -13.16 -1.84 24.87
N ARG A 67 -12.10 -2.16 25.62
CA ARG A 67 -11.31 -3.37 25.39
C ARG A 67 -12.21 -4.62 25.36
N GLY A 68 -12.00 -5.46 24.37
CA GLY A 68 -12.77 -6.67 24.14
C GLY A 68 -14.03 -6.48 23.28
N ASP A 69 -14.46 -5.23 23.02
CA ASP A 69 -15.55 -5.00 22.08
C ASP A 69 -15.16 -5.50 20.68
N VAL A 70 -16.05 -6.25 20.08
CA VAL A 70 -15.96 -6.70 18.68
C VAL A 70 -16.92 -5.88 17.84
N PHE A 71 -16.43 -5.37 16.73
CA PHE A 71 -17.24 -4.61 15.77
C PHE A 71 -17.41 -5.40 14.50
N LEU A 72 -18.62 -5.45 13.95
CA LEU A 72 -18.95 -6.08 12.69
C LEU A 72 -19.58 -5.06 11.74
N THR A 73 -19.14 -5.00 10.49
CA THR A 73 -19.82 -4.22 9.45
C THR A 73 -21.20 -4.78 9.19
N ARG A 74 -22.23 -3.91 9.19
CA ARG A 74 -23.64 -4.32 9.08
C ARG A 74 -24.10 -4.44 7.64
N THR A 75 -23.63 -3.55 6.77
CA THR A 75 -24.07 -3.46 5.37
C THR A 75 -22.87 -3.53 4.44
N SER A 76 -23.00 -4.16 3.27
CA SER A 76 -22.02 -4.13 2.23
C SER A 76 -22.66 -4.12 0.86
N GLU A 77 -21.99 -3.55 -0.13
CA GLU A 77 -22.36 -3.61 -1.54
C GLU A 77 -22.03 -4.97 -2.15
N THR A 78 -21.06 -5.68 -1.56
CA THR A 78 -20.64 -7.01 -1.98
C THR A 78 -20.83 -8.01 -0.84
N MET A 79 -21.26 -9.22 -1.19
CA MET A 79 -21.51 -10.28 -0.20
C MET A 79 -20.24 -10.66 0.56
N HIS A 80 -19.08 -10.66 -0.11
CA HIS A 80 -17.80 -11.04 0.50
C HIS A 80 -17.32 -10.10 1.60
N GLU A 81 -17.85 -8.88 1.67
CA GLU A 81 -17.46 -7.84 2.61
C GLU A 81 -18.41 -7.71 3.81
N LEU A 82 -19.53 -8.44 3.82
CA LEU A 82 -20.47 -8.42 4.93
C LEU A 82 -19.85 -8.98 6.20
N GLY A 83 -20.12 -8.32 7.34
CA GLY A 83 -19.67 -8.78 8.65
C GLY A 83 -18.14 -8.79 8.82
N MET A 84 -17.43 -7.91 8.14
CA MET A 84 -16.01 -7.71 8.41
C MET A 84 -15.85 -7.24 9.86
N SER A 85 -14.92 -7.88 10.59
CA SER A 85 -14.76 -7.70 12.03
C SER A 85 -13.52 -6.90 12.38
N SER A 86 -13.55 -6.19 13.52
CA SER A 86 -12.38 -5.60 14.17
C SER A 86 -12.58 -5.62 15.69
N VAL A 87 -11.50 -5.78 16.45
CA VAL A 87 -11.56 -5.91 17.91
C VAL A 87 -10.80 -4.79 18.59
N ALA A 88 -11.39 -4.22 19.64
CA ALA A 88 -10.74 -3.23 20.49
C ALA A 88 -9.78 -3.91 21.47
N LEU A 89 -8.49 -3.58 21.41
CA LEU A 89 -7.48 -4.09 22.36
C LEU A 89 -7.21 -3.15 23.52
N LYS A 90 -7.88 -2.00 23.57
CA LYS A 90 -7.84 -1.02 24.66
C LYS A 90 -9.17 -0.28 24.77
N ASP A 91 -9.32 0.51 25.82
CA ASP A 91 -10.41 1.45 25.94
C ASP A 91 -10.10 2.71 25.10
N TYR A 92 -11.13 3.23 24.44
CA TYR A 92 -11.06 4.48 23.67
C TYR A 92 -11.92 5.52 24.38
N VAL A 93 -11.26 6.44 25.05
CA VAL A 93 -11.92 7.46 25.90
C VAL A 93 -12.85 8.32 25.02
N ASP A 94 -14.08 8.50 25.46
CA ASP A 94 -15.13 9.30 24.81
C ASP A 94 -15.43 8.95 23.35
N ALA A 95 -14.93 7.82 22.86
CA ALA A 95 -15.16 7.38 21.50
C ALA A 95 -16.57 6.79 21.33
N THR A 96 -17.14 7.04 20.14
CA THR A 96 -18.37 6.40 19.68
C THR A 96 -18.08 5.65 18.36
N PHE A 97 -19.01 4.80 17.91
CA PHE A 97 -18.85 4.01 16.70
C PHE A 97 -20.01 4.17 15.73
N ASN A 98 -19.74 3.88 14.45
CA ASN A 98 -20.65 4.11 13.33
C ASN A 98 -21.90 3.22 13.38
N GLY A 99 -23.08 3.80 13.07
CA GLY A 99 -24.37 3.12 13.02
C GLY A 99 -24.50 2.04 11.96
N PHE A 100 -23.63 2.03 10.93
CA PHE A 100 -23.52 0.94 9.96
C PHE A 100 -22.72 -0.26 10.48
N CYS A 101 -22.42 -0.28 11.79
CA CYS A 101 -21.70 -1.36 12.44
C CYS A 101 -22.50 -1.87 13.65
N LYS A 102 -22.26 -3.12 14.00
CA LYS A 102 -22.74 -3.74 15.24
C LYS A 102 -21.56 -3.90 16.19
N ARG A 103 -21.77 -3.56 17.47
CA ARG A 103 -20.82 -3.86 18.54
C ARG A 103 -21.30 -5.08 19.30
N LEU A 104 -20.40 -6.01 19.54
CA LEU A 104 -20.55 -7.16 20.42
C LEU A 104 -19.66 -6.89 21.63
N ARG A 105 -20.27 -6.56 22.77
CA ARG A 105 -19.57 -6.31 24.03
C ARG A 105 -19.46 -7.59 24.85
N PRO A 106 -18.24 -7.99 25.31
CA PRO A 106 -18.09 -9.23 26.06
C PRO A 106 -18.90 -9.17 27.37
N LYS A 107 -19.57 -10.27 27.68
CA LYS A 107 -20.18 -10.52 28.99
C LYS A 107 -19.07 -10.85 30.01
N GLU A 108 -19.31 -10.62 31.29
CA GLU A 108 -18.40 -10.98 32.37
C GLU A 108 -18.07 -12.48 32.39
N THR A 109 -19.01 -13.30 31.95
CA THR A 109 -18.89 -14.76 31.85
C THR A 109 -18.15 -15.23 30.60
N SER A 110 -17.74 -14.33 29.70
CA SER A 110 -17.05 -14.70 28.46
C SER A 110 -15.68 -15.35 28.73
N GLU A 111 -15.45 -16.51 28.12
CA GLU A 111 -14.16 -17.23 28.19
C GLU A 111 -13.23 -16.85 27.01
N LEU A 112 -13.62 -15.88 26.20
CA LEU A 112 -12.91 -15.54 24.97
C LEU A 112 -11.85 -14.44 25.20
N GLU A 113 -10.66 -14.65 24.64
CA GLU A 113 -9.59 -13.65 24.62
C GLU A 113 -9.78 -12.74 23.39
N PRO A 114 -9.79 -11.41 23.55
CA PRO A 114 -10.02 -10.47 22.47
C PRO A 114 -9.09 -10.66 21.27
N GLU A 115 -7.82 -10.89 21.53
CA GLU A 115 -6.80 -11.10 20.51
C GLU A 115 -7.06 -12.38 19.69
N TYR A 116 -7.50 -13.46 20.33
CA TYR A 116 -7.90 -14.69 19.66
C TYR A 116 -9.12 -14.46 18.77
N VAL A 117 -10.14 -13.78 19.30
CA VAL A 117 -11.38 -13.47 18.57
C VAL A 117 -11.10 -12.65 17.32
N GLY A 118 -10.21 -11.66 17.39
CA GLY A 118 -9.84 -10.83 16.25
C GLY A 118 -9.34 -11.65 15.05
N TYR A 119 -8.53 -12.66 15.30
CA TYR A 119 -8.06 -13.57 14.25
C TYR A 119 -9.12 -14.58 13.81
N TYR A 120 -9.86 -15.14 14.77
CA TYR A 120 -10.87 -16.17 14.47
C TYR A 120 -11.96 -15.64 13.54
N LEU A 121 -12.53 -14.46 13.83
CA LEU A 121 -13.60 -13.86 13.05
C LEU A 121 -13.17 -13.42 11.64
N ARG A 122 -11.88 -13.34 11.37
CA ARG A 122 -11.30 -13.10 10.03
C ARG A 122 -10.83 -14.37 9.34
N SER A 123 -10.91 -15.52 10.01
CA SER A 123 -10.49 -16.80 9.43
C SER A 123 -11.42 -17.22 8.27
N PRO A 124 -10.91 -17.99 7.30
CA PRO A 124 -11.73 -18.51 6.20
C PRO A 124 -12.95 -19.31 6.69
N LEU A 125 -12.78 -20.08 7.75
CA LEU A 125 -13.86 -20.89 8.34
C LEU A 125 -15.02 -20.01 8.82
N PHE A 126 -14.74 -19.00 9.63
CA PHE A 126 -15.79 -18.09 10.12
C PHE A 126 -16.40 -17.25 8.99
N ARG A 127 -15.57 -16.82 8.03
CA ARG A 127 -16.05 -16.08 6.86
C ARG A 127 -17.04 -16.90 6.02
N GLN A 128 -16.78 -18.20 5.82
CA GLN A 128 -17.73 -19.11 5.13
C GLN A 128 -19.05 -19.18 5.87
N SER A 129 -19.04 -19.34 7.20
CA SER A 129 -20.27 -19.36 8.01
C SER A 129 -21.03 -18.03 7.90
N MET A 130 -20.33 -16.90 7.95
CA MET A 130 -20.94 -15.56 7.77
C MET A 130 -21.62 -15.43 6.40
N LEU A 131 -21.00 -15.90 5.33
CA LEU A 131 -21.50 -15.80 3.96
C LEU A 131 -22.70 -16.73 3.72
N ALA A 132 -22.78 -17.87 4.39
CA ALA A 132 -23.91 -18.80 4.27
C ALA A 132 -25.25 -18.15 4.64
N PHE A 133 -25.26 -17.19 5.56
CA PHE A 133 -26.45 -16.44 5.94
C PHE A 133 -26.84 -15.32 4.96
N SER A 134 -25.95 -14.91 4.08
CA SER A 134 -26.14 -13.72 3.24
C SER A 134 -26.83 -13.99 1.90
N THR A 135 -27.12 -15.23 1.56
CA THR A 135 -27.66 -15.65 0.24
C THR A 135 -29.11 -15.25 0.00
N MET A 136 -29.79 -14.59 0.94
CA MET A 136 -31.24 -14.42 0.90
C MET A 136 -31.77 -12.98 0.66
N SER A 137 -30.94 -11.96 0.38
CA SER A 137 -31.47 -10.61 0.10
C SER A 137 -30.65 -9.80 -0.91
N THR A 138 -31.35 -8.93 -1.65
CA THR A 138 -30.81 -8.02 -2.66
C THR A 138 -29.83 -6.95 -2.12
N ARG A 139 -29.76 -6.76 -0.80
CA ARG A 139 -28.72 -6.02 -0.08
C ARG A 139 -28.31 -6.83 1.15
N ALA A 140 -27.07 -7.26 1.16
CA ALA A 140 -26.53 -7.99 2.31
C ALA A 140 -26.54 -7.10 3.56
N SER A 141 -27.40 -7.41 4.53
CA SER A 141 -27.48 -6.68 5.80
C SER A 141 -27.46 -7.66 6.97
N LEU A 142 -26.50 -7.47 7.88
CA LEU A 142 -26.36 -8.27 9.08
C LEU A 142 -27.28 -7.76 10.18
N ASN A 143 -28.24 -8.59 10.60
CA ASN A 143 -29.15 -8.31 11.72
C ASN A 143 -28.76 -9.11 12.98
N ASN A 144 -29.44 -8.82 14.10
CA ASN A 144 -29.14 -9.48 15.38
C ASN A 144 -29.44 -10.98 15.36
N GLU A 145 -30.49 -11.39 14.65
CA GLU A 145 -30.85 -12.80 14.50
C GLU A 145 -29.76 -13.59 13.74
N MET A 146 -29.23 -13.02 12.65
CA MET A 146 -28.10 -13.64 11.94
C MET A 146 -26.87 -13.77 12.84
N ILE A 147 -26.56 -12.74 13.62
CA ILE A 147 -25.42 -12.77 14.55
C ILE A 147 -25.63 -13.84 15.64
N SER A 148 -26.87 -14.03 16.12
CA SER A 148 -27.17 -15.02 17.17
C SER A 148 -26.98 -16.47 16.72
N ARG A 149 -26.96 -16.71 15.42
CA ARG A 149 -26.73 -18.03 14.82
C ARG A 149 -25.25 -18.32 14.49
N LEU A 150 -24.38 -17.31 14.66
CA LEU A 150 -22.95 -17.46 14.39
C LEU A 150 -22.26 -18.15 15.56
N GLU A 151 -21.48 -19.16 15.25
CA GLU A 151 -20.73 -19.93 16.23
C GLU A 151 -19.26 -19.56 16.24
N ILE A 152 -18.64 -19.73 17.40
CA ILE A 152 -17.20 -19.61 17.59
C ILE A 152 -16.67 -20.90 18.23
N SER A 153 -15.59 -21.46 17.64
CA SER A 153 -14.87 -22.58 18.20
C SER A 153 -13.58 -22.10 18.86
N TYR A 154 -13.35 -22.52 20.10
CA TYR A 154 -12.21 -22.05 20.89
C TYR A 154 -11.70 -23.10 21.85
N PRO A 155 -10.37 -23.14 22.11
CA PRO A 155 -9.76 -23.97 23.14
C PRO A 155 -9.83 -23.26 24.50
N ASP A 156 -9.22 -23.85 25.51
CA ASP A 156 -9.03 -23.16 26.80
C ASP A 156 -8.29 -21.81 26.65
N ARG A 157 -8.51 -20.92 27.62
CA ARG A 157 -8.02 -19.53 27.58
C ARG A 157 -6.48 -19.43 27.45
N LYS A 158 -5.74 -20.38 28.03
CA LYS A 158 -4.29 -20.42 27.95
C LYS A 158 -3.81 -20.69 26.52
N ILE A 159 -4.50 -21.58 25.82
CA ILE A 159 -4.18 -21.89 24.42
C ILE A 159 -4.62 -20.75 23.50
N GLN A 160 -5.79 -20.13 23.73
CA GLN A 160 -6.20 -18.93 22.98
C GLN A 160 -5.11 -17.85 23.07
N LYS A 161 -4.60 -17.52 24.24
CA LYS A 161 -3.49 -16.55 24.43
C LYS A 161 -2.23 -16.96 23.67
N LYS A 162 -1.87 -18.24 23.71
CA LYS A 162 -0.70 -18.75 22.98
C LYS A 162 -0.84 -18.57 21.47
N ILE A 163 -1.99 -18.94 20.91
CA ILE A 163 -2.29 -18.77 19.49
C ILE A 163 -2.24 -17.28 19.10
N ALA A 164 -2.95 -16.44 19.85
CA ALA A 164 -3.00 -15.00 19.63
C ALA A 164 -1.61 -14.34 19.68
N ASN A 165 -0.79 -14.69 20.67
CA ASN A 165 0.57 -14.15 20.82
C ASN A 165 1.47 -14.50 19.63
N ILE A 166 1.36 -15.73 19.10
CA ILE A 166 2.11 -16.13 17.89
C ILE A 166 1.69 -15.26 16.71
N LEU A 167 0.38 -15.12 16.45
CA LEU A 167 -0.14 -14.35 15.33
C LEU A 167 0.18 -12.86 15.46
N LEU A 168 0.00 -12.27 16.65
CA LEU A 168 0.39 -10.88 16.94
C LEU A 168 1.89 -10.62 16.71
N SER A 169 2.73 -11.60 17.06
CA SER A 169 4.17 -11.46 16.84
C SER A 169 4.53 -11.45 15.36
N LEU A 170 3.81 -12.22 14.55
CA LEU A 170 3.97 -12.24 13.10
C LEU A 170 3.49 -10.92 12.49
N ASP A 171 2.32 -10.42 12.88
CA ASP A 171 1.79 -9.14 12.40
C ASP A 171 2.72 -7.97 12.75
N LYS A 172 3.27 -7.95 13.97
CA LYS A 172 4.27 -6.95 14.37
C LYS A 172 5.52 -7.00 13.48
N LYS A 173 6.03 -8.20 13.19
CA LYS A 173 7.18 -8.38 12.29
C LYS A 173 6.86 -7.88 10.88
N ILE A 174 5.67 -8.19 10.36
CA ILE A 174 5.22 -7.71 9.03
C ILE A 174 5.15 -6.18 9.03
N ALA A 175 4.54 -5.58 10.06
CA ALA A 175 4.42 -4.12 10.16
C ALA A 175 5.80 -3.42 10.24
N ILE A 176 6.71 -3.94 11.07
CA ILE A 176 8.09 -3.42 11.18
C ILE A 176 8.83 -3.56 9.83
N SER A 177 8.74 -4.72 9.18
CA SER A 177 9.40 -4.94 7.89
C SER A 177 8.87 -3.99 6.81
N ARG A 178 7.56 -3.73 6.79
CA ARG A 178 6.95 -2.73 5.88
C ARG A 178 7.46 -1.31 6.16
N ALA A 179 7.54 -0.91 7.43
CA ALA A 179 8.05 0.41 7.82
C ALA A 179 9.53 0.57 7.45
N ILE A 180 10.35 -0.46 7.67
CA ILE A 180 11.76 -0.48 7.26
C ILE A 180 11.87 -0.32 5.74
N ASN A 181 11.12 -1.10 4.96
CA ASN A 181 11.15 -1.02 3.50
C ASN A 181 10.75 0.38 3.00
N GLN A 182 9.72 1.00 3.57
CA GLN A 182 9.33 2.37 3.22
C GLN A 182 10.42 3.39 3.56
N THR A 183 11.10 3.21 4.69
CA THR A 183 12.21 4.09 5.10
C THR A 183 13.40 3.94 4.16
N LEU A 184 13.80 2.71 3.85
CA LEU A 184 14.90 2.42 2.91
C LEU A 184 14.61 2.95 1.51
N GLU A 185 13.37 2.82 1.03
CA GLU A 185 12.95 3.41 -0.25
C GLU A 185 13.12 4.94 -0.26
N LYS A 186 12.63 5.62 0.78
CA LYS A 186 12.81 7.08 0.91
C LYS A 186 14.29 7.48 0.98
N MET A 187 15.11 6.74 1.74
CA MET A 187 16.54 6.98 1.82
C MET A 187 17.23 6.80 0.45
N SER A 188 16.87 5.76 -0.28
CA SER A 188 17.37 5.52 -1.64
C SER A 188 17.03 6.67 -2.59
N GLN A 189 15.79 7.16 -2.56
CA GLN A 189 15.34 8.30 -3.38
C GLN A 189 16.09 9.60 -3.03
N ILE A 190 16.25 9.88 -1.73
CA ILE A 190 17.01 11.06 -1.27
C ILE A 190 18.48 10.96 -1.71
N LEU A 191 19.09 9.80 -1.58
CA LEU A 191 20.47 9.55 -1.99
C LEU A 191 20.62 9.71 -3.50
N PHE A 192 19.73 9.11 -4.28
CA PHE A 192 19.72 9.24 -5.75
C PHE A 192 19.60 10.71 -6.17
N LYS A 193 18.65 11.43 -5.60
CA LYS A 193 18.46 12.85 -5.86
C LYS A 193 19.73 13.64 -5.52
N SER A 194 20.30 13.40 -4.36
CA SER A 194 21.53 14.07 -3.91
C SER A 194 22.71 13.87 -4.88
N TRP A 195 22.88 12.65 -5.42
CA TRP A 195 24.03 12.32 -6.25
C TRP A 195 23.84 12.64 -7.73
N PHE A 196 22.64 12.37 -8.28
CA PHE A 196 22.39 12.37 -9.72
C PHE A 196 21.48 13.50 -10.21
N VAL A 197 20.84 14.25 -9.29
CA VAL A 197 20.01 15.42 -9.62
C VAL A 197 20.60 16.72 -9.06
N ASP A 198 21.02 16.68 -7.79
CA ASP A 198 21.59 17.84 -7.10
C ASP A 198 23.12 17.90 -7.27
N PHE A 199 23.76 16.84 -7.76
CA PHE A 199 25.20 16.70 -8.02
C PHE A 199 26.10 16.98 -6.80
N ASN A 200 25.62 16.70 -5.59
CA ASN A 200 26.35 17.00 -4.36
C ASN A 200 27.77 16.40 -4.31
N PRO A 201 28.06 15.16 -4.76
CA PRO A 201 29.44 14.64 -4.79
C PRO A 201 30.36 15.42 -5.75
N VAL A 202 29.83 15.87 -6.89
CA VAL A 202 30.58 16.69 -7.88
C VAL A 202 30.86 18.08 -7.32
N ILE A 203 29.88 18.70 -6.65
CA ILE A 203 30.06 19.95 -5.95
C ILE A 203 31.13 19.83 -4.86
N ASP A 204 31.10 18.75 -4.06
CA ASP A 204 32.11 18.50 -3.04
C ASP A 204 33.53 18.38 -3.66
N ASN A 205 33.64 17.65 -4.77
CA ASN A 205 34.91 17.51 -5.47
C ASN A 205 35.41 18.86 -6.07
N ALA A 206 34.50 19.64 -6.67
CA ALA A 206 34.81 20.93 -7.22
C ALA A 206 35.31 21.92 -6.14
N LEU A 207 34.61 21.97 -5.02
CA LEU A 207 34.98 22.82 -3.87
C LEU A 207 36.36 22.45 -3.30
N ASP A 208 36.65 21.15 -3.15
CA ASP A 208 37.94 20.70 -2.62
C ASP A 208 39.10 20.92 -3.62
N ALA A 209 38.81 20.84 -4.92
CA ALA A 209 39.78 21.09 -5.98
C ALA A 209 39.97 22.58 -6.29
N GLY A 210 39.12 23.47 -5.76
CA GLY A 210 39.11 24.91 -6.08
C GLY A 210 38.62 25.21 -7.51
N ASN A 211 37.86 24.27 -8.11
CA ASN A 211 37.29 24.44 -9.44
C ASN A 211 36.06 25.37 -9.42
N PRO A 212 35.81 26.11 -10.51
CA PRO A 212 34.65 27.00 -10.59
C PRO A 212 33.35 26.19 -10.62
N ILE A 213 32.36 26.70 -9.89
CA ILE A 213 30.99 26.19 -9.91
C ILE A 213 30.14 27.14 -10.76
N PRO A 214 29.37 26.65 -11.74
CA PRO A 214 28.50 27.46 -12.59
C PRO A 214 27.50 28.29 -11.79
N GLU A 215 27.18 29.48 -12.26
CA GLU A 215 26.24 30.41 -11.59
C GLU A 215 24.87 29.71 -11.35
N ALA A 216 24.39 28.96 -12.32
CA ALA A 216 23.13 28.21 -12.21
C ALA A 216 23.12 27.18 -11.06
N LEU A 217 24.27 26.73 -10.57
CA LEU A 217 24.43 25.78 -9.49
C LEU A 217 24.92 26.43 -8.17
N GLN A 218 25.15 27.73 -8.16
CA GLN A 218 25.75 28.45 -7.02
C GLN A 218 24.91 28.33 -5.75
N SER A 219 23.58 28.48 -5.85
CA SER A 219 22.67 28.31 -4.71
C SER A 219 22.72 26.90 -4.09
N ARG A 220 22.90 25.87 -4.93
CA ARG A 220 23.11 24.49 -4.46
C ARG A 220 24.45 24.32 -3.77
N ALA A 221 25.52 24.91 -4.33
CA ALA A 221 26.83 24.87 -3.74
C ALA A 221 26.88 25.53 -2.37
N GLU A 222 26.21 26.68 -2.20
CA GLU A 222 26.09 27.38 -0.91
C GLU A 222 25.35 26.52 0.14
N LEU A 223 24.22 25.91 -0.26
CA LEU A 223 23.51 24.99 0.62
C LEU A 223 24.39 23.79 1.00
N ARG A 224 25.12 23.24 0.02
CA ARG A 224 26.03 22.12 0.25
C ARG A 224 27.18 22.52 1.17
N GLN A 225 27.75 23.69 1.01
CA GLN A 225 28.81 24.19 1.88
C GLN A 225 28.33 24.37 3.33
N LYS A 226 27.08 24.81 3.55
CA LYS A 226 26.48 24.87 4.90
C LYS A 226 26.40 23.49 5.53
N VAL A 227 25.99 22.45 4.75
CA VAL A 227 25.94 21.07 5.22
C VAL A 227 27.34 20.55 5.56
N ARG A 228 28.34 20.82 4.72
CA ARG A 228 29.75 20.45 4.95
C ARG A 228 30.34 21.05 6.23
N ASN A 229 29.91 22.25 6.58
CA ASN A 229 30.36 22.96 7.79
C ASN A 229 29.62 22.49 9.06
N SER A 230 28.66 21.60 8.96
CA SER A 230 27.96 21.06 10.12
C SER A 230 28.81 20.01 10.84
N ALA A 231 28.67 19.90 12.17
CA ALA A 231 29.40 18.95 13.00
C ALA A 231 29.09 17.48 12.64
N ASP A 232 27.92 17.21 12.06
CA ASP A 232 27.47 15.86 11.71
C ASP A 232 27.84 15.47 10.26
N PHE A 233 28.51 16.36 9.51
CA PHE A 233 28.88 16.04 8.14
C PHE A 233 29.88 14.90 8.06
N LYS A 234 29.53 13.90 7.27
CA LYS A 234 30.42 12.78 6.94
C LYS A 234 30.64 12.79 5.42
N PRO A 235 31.89 12.97 4.96
CA PRO A 235 32.19 12.87 3.53
C PRO A 235 31.94 11.46 3.04
N LEU A 236 31.67 11.33 1.73
CA LEU A 236 31.59 10.02 1.08
C LEU A 236 32.93 9.30 1.19
N PRO A 237 32.94 7.96 1.27
CA PRO A 237 34.15 7.17 1.16
C PRO A 237 34.93 7.56 -0.10
N ALA A 238 36.26 7.56 0.01
CA ALA A 238 37.15 8.06 -1.06
C ALA A 238 36.99 7.30 -2.39
N ASP A 239 36.78 6.00 -2.32
CA ASP A 239 36.54 5.14 -3.48
C ASP A 239 35.22 5.48 -4.21
N ILE A 240 34.18 5.78 -3.46
CA ILE A 240 32.88 6.22 -4.05
C ILE A 240 33.02 7.64 -4.60
N ARG A 241 33.67 8.51 -3.87
CA ARG A 241 33.86 9.90 -4.26
C ARG A 241 34.67 10.03 -5.57
N ALA A 242 35.67 9.19 -5.77
CA ALA A 242 36.48 9.15 -6.98
C ALA A 242 35.68 8.76 -8.25
N LEU A 243 34.49 8.25 -8.14
CA LEU A 243 33.61 7.96 -9.28
C LEU A 243 32.95 9.22 -9.86
N PHE A 244 33.01 10.35 -9.16
CA PHE A 244 32.39 11.60 -9.58
C PHE A 244 33.45 12.59 -10.06
N PRO A 245 33.20 13.32 -11.18
CA PRO A 245 34.12 14.36 -11.64
C PRO A 245 34.18 15.54 -10.65
N ALA A 246 35.18 16.40 -10.83
CA ALA A 246 35.35 17.63 -10.06
C ALA A 246 35.01 18.89 -10.88
N GLU A 247 34.48 18.72 -12.06
CA GLU A 247 34.20 19.83 -13.00
C GLU A 247 32.79 19.66 -13.59
N PHE A 248 32.26 20.81 -14.08
CA PHE A 248 30.99 20.88 -14.80
C PHE A 248 31.22 21.28 -16.24
N GLU A 249 30.34 20.91 -17.14
CA GLU A 249 30.29 21.37 -18.53
C GLU A 249 28.87 21.82 -18.90
N GLU A 250 28.79 22.79 -19.79
CA GLU A 250 27.51 23.30 -20.30
C GLU A 250 27.07 22.45 -21.50
N THR A 251 25.80 22.06 -21.49
CA THR A 251 25.17 21.33 -22.57
C THR A 251 23.90 22.04 -23.04
N GLU A 252 23.28 21.57 -24.13
CA GLU A 252 22.02 22.14 -24.62
C GLU A 252 20.87 22.03 -23.58
N LEU A 253 20.96 21.09 -22.65
CA LEU A 253 19.97 20.86 -21.58
C LEU A 253 20.40 21.48 -20.24
N GLY A 254 21.44 22.28 -20.22
CA GLY A 254 21.98 22.96 -19.05
C GLY A 254 23.31 22.40 -18.53
N TRP A 255 23.70 22.81 -17.32
CA TRP A 255 24.96 22.42 -16.69
C TRP A 255 24.87 21.01 -16.12
N MET A 256 25.86 20.18 -16.41
CA MET A 256 25.97 18.81 -15.90
C MET A 256 27.41 18.47 -15.53
N PRO A 257 27.65 17.39 -14.76
CA PRO A 257 28.98 16.89 -14.44
C PRO A 257 29.77 16.57 -15.72
N LYS A 258 31.01 17.00 -15.80
CA LYS A 258 31.89 16.78 -16.96
C LYS A 258 32.02 15.30 -17.33
N GLY A 259 31.81 14.98 -18.60
CA GLY A 259 31.86 13.61 -19.12
C GLY A 259 30.57 12.81 -18.93
N TRP A 260 29.53 13.41 -18.38
CA TRP A 260 28.20 12.80 -18.39
C TRP A 260 27.48 13.16 -19.70
N HIS A 261 26.63 12.27 -20.17
CA HIS A 261 25.93 12.43 -21.44
C HIS A 261 24.45 12.14 -21.31
N HIS A 262 23.62 12.95 -21.94
CA HIS A 262 22.21 12.63 -22.14
C HIS A 262 22.08 11.52 -23.19
N LYS A 263 21.16 10.58 -22.93
CA LYS A 263 20.79 9.53 -23.86
C LYS A 263 19.28 9.42 -23.98
N HIS A 264 18.80 9.15 -25.18
CA HIS A 264 17.39 8.80 -25.36
C HIS A 264 17.07 7.45 -24.71
N ALA A 265 15.83 7.30 -24.26
CA ALA A 265 15.40 6.08 -23.56
C ALA A 265 15.58 4.81 -24.43
N GLU A 266 15.38 4.90 -25.76
CA GLU A 266 15.57 3.81 -26.71
C GLU A 266 17.03 3.38 -26.89
N GLU A 267 17.96 4.28 -26.60
CA GLU A 267 19.38 3.94 -26.61
C GLU A 267 19.77 3.07 -25.42
N ILE A 268 19.13 3.32 -24.25
CA ILE A 268 19.47 2.66 -22.98
C ILE A 268 18.64 1.42 -22.68
N ALA A 269 17.48 1.24 -23.32
CA ALA A 269 16.60 0.10 -23.09
C ALA A 269 15.79 -0.25 -24.33
N THR A 270 15.28 -1.47 -24.39
CA THR A 270 14.19 -1.83 -25.30
C THR A 270 12.89 -1.34 -24.70
N ILE A 271 12.11 -0.60 -25.49
CA ILE A 271 10.83 -0.03 -25.03
C ILE A 271 9.68 -0.75 -25.73
N SER A 272 8.65 -1.11 -24.98
CA SER A 272 7.37 -1.61 -25.52
C SER A 272 6.21 -1.11 -24.66
N ILE A 273 5.00 -1.28 -25.16
CA ILE A 273 3.78 -0.86 -24.49
C ILE A 273 2.86 -2.06 -24.34
N GLY A 274 2.11 -2.10 -23.24
CA GLY A 274 1.13 -3.14 -22.98
C GLY A 274 -0.09 -3.07 -23.90
N LYS A 275 -0.99 -4.04 -23.75
CA LYS A 275 -2.22 -4.13 -24.54
C LYS A 275 -3.36 -4.71 -23.72
N THR A 276 -4.56 -4.16 -23.92
CA THR A 276 -5.79 -4.71 -23.35
C THR A 276 -6.56 -5.47 -24.43
N PRO A 277 -6.79 -6.77 -24.29
CA PRO A 277 -7.74 -7.51 -25.09
C PRO A 277 -9.16 -6.93 -24.96
N PRO A 278 -10.07 -7.19 -25.91
CA PRO A 278 -11.45 -6.70 -25.83
C PRO A 278 -12.13 -7.09 -24.52
N ARG A 279 -12.56 -6.10 -23.74
CA ARG A 279 -13.18 -6.31 -22.42
C ARG A 279 -14.54 -7.02 -22.46
N ASN A 280 -15.23 -7.01 -23.58
CA ASN A 280 -16.47 -7.78 -23.80
C ASN A 280 -16.22 -9.30 -23.94
N ASN A 281 -15.00 -9.72 -24.29
CA ASN A 281 -14.64 -11.13 -24.34
C ASN A 281 -14.12 -11.59 -22.96
N LYS A 282 -15.03 -12.14 -22.15
CA LYS A 282 -14.72 -12.60 -20.78
C LYS A 282 -13.71 -13.76 -20.74
N GLU A 283 -13.58 -14.53 -21.81
CA GLU A 283 -12.62 -15.65 -21.88
C GLU A 283 -11.15 -15.19 -21.90
N CYS A 284 -10.93 -13.92 -22.23
CA CYS A 284 -9.59 -13.34 -22.17
C CYS A 284 -9.06 -13.14 -20.76
N PHE A 285 -9.96 -13.02 -19.76
CA PHE A 285 -9.64 -12.60 -18.41
C PHE A 285 -9.98 -13.68 -17.39
N SER A 286 -9.21 -13.74 -16.32
CA SER A 286 -9.40 -14.67 -15.20
C SER A 286 -9.15 -13.95 -13.87
N GLU A 287 -9.93 -14.29 -12.85
CA GLU A 287 -9.67 -13.88 -11.46
C GLU A 287 -8.65 -14.81 -10.77
N LYS A 288 -8.36 -15.96 -11.38
CA LYS A 288 -7.42 -16.95 -10.85
C LYS A 288 -6.15 -17.00 -11.68
N LYS A 289 -5.01 -17.01 -10.99
CA LYS A 289 -3.71 -17.07 -11.65
C LYS A 289 -3.55 -18.37 -12.46
N GLY A 290 -3.60 -19.53 -11.83
CA GLY A 290 -3.33 -20.78 -12.51
C GLY A 290 -2.10 -20.68 -13.42
N ASN A 291 -2.25 -21.05 -14.70
CA ASN A 291 -1.25 -20.89 -15.77
C ASN A 291 -1.38 -19.56 -16.53
N ASN A 292 -2.20 -18.62 -16.04
CA ASN A 292 -2.45 -17.35 -16.69
C ASN A 292 -1.34 -16.33 -16.39
N TYR A 293 -1.19 -15.35 -17.29
CA TYR A 293 -0.27 -14.24 -17.12
C TYR A 293 -0.85 -13.20 -16.17
N THR A 294 -0.06 -12.74 -15.19
CA THR A 294 -0.39 -11.54 -14.39
C THR A 294 -0.60 -10.37 -15.33
N TRP A 295 -1.78 -9.72 -15.29
CA TRP A 295 -2.09 -8.56 -16.12
C TRP A 295 -2.21 -7.31 -15.27
N VAL A 296 -1.24 -6.42 -15.40
CA VAL A 296 -1.06 -5.26 -14.54
C VAL A 296 -1.79 -4.05 -15.12
N SER A 297 -2.63 -3.45 -14.31
CA SER A 297 -3.29 -2.16 -14.58
C SER A 297 -2.58 -1.00 -13.87
N ILE A 298 -2.94 0.24 -14.22
CA ILE A 298 -2.48 1.43 -13.50
C ILE A 298 -2.86 1.36 -12.01
N LYS A 299 -4.03 0.80 -11.68
CA LYS A 299 -4.47 0.61 -10.29
C LYS A 299 -3.51 -0.29 -9.52
N ASP A 300 -3.09 -1.39 -10.14
CA ASP A 300 -2.15 -2.33 -9.51
C ASP A 300 -0.77 -1.68 -9.29
N LEU A 301 -0.28 -0.86 -10.25
CA LEU A 301 0.94 -0.06 -10.05
C LEU A 301 0.81 0.93 -8.89
N GLY A 302 -0.38 1.47 -8.65
CA GLY A 302 -0.61 2.39 -7.52
C GLY A 302 -0.69 1.71 -6.16
N ASN A 303 -0.86 0.40 -6.14
CA ASN A 303 -1.02 -0.40 -4.92
C ASN A 303 0.20 -1.27 -4.60
N CYS A 304 1.21 -1.30 -5.48
CA CYS A 304 2.44 -2.04 -5.24
C CYS A 304 3.52 -1.14 -4.61
N ASN A 305 4.55 -1.78 -4.07
CA ASN A 305 5.81 -1.13 -3.70
C ASN A 305 6.74 -1.10 -4.95
N VAL A 306 8.06 -1.09 -4.72
CA VAL A 306 9.08 -1.13 -5.79
C VAL A 306 8.86 -2.28 -6.78
N PHE A 307 8.49 -3.46 -6.29
CA PHE A 307 8.31 -4.65 -7.11
C PHE A 307 6.84 -5.04 -7.22
N ILE A 308 6.38 -5.21 -8.48
CA ILE A 308 5.04 -5.74 -8.74
C ILE A 308 5.11 -7.23 -9.03
N LYS A 309 4.34 -8.01 -8.28
CA LYS A 309 4.30 -9.47 -8.36
C LYS A 309 2.95 -10.01 -8.76
N GLU A 310 1.90 -9.41 -8.26
CA GLU A 310 0.51 -9.83 -8.41
C GLU A 310 -0.34 -8.68 -8.95
N SER A 311 -1.48 -9.01 -9.51
CA SER A 311 -2.48 -8.07 -9.99
C SER A 311 -3.88 -8.53 -9.61
N SER A 312 -4.86 -7.68 -9.80
CA SER A 312 -6.27 -8.00 -9.56
C SER A 312 -6.87 -8.93 -10.63
N GLU A 313 -6.25 -9.00 -11.82
CA GLU A 313 -6.73 -9.80 -12.96
C GLU A 313 -5.56 -10.49 -13.68
N TYR A 314 -5.89 -11.55 -14.42
CA TYR A 314 -4.94 -12.32 -15.21
C TYR A 314 -5.43 -12.48 -16.64
N LEU A 315 -4.51 -12.54 -17.62
CA LEU A 315 -4.85 -12.89 -19.01
C LEU A 315 -4.58 -14.38 -19.25
N THR A 316 -5.52 -15.02 -19.94
CA THR A 316 -5.32 -16.38 -20.41
C THR A 316 -4.20 -16.44 -21.45
N THR A 317 -3.52 -17.58 -21.56
CA THR A 317 -2.47 -17.78 -22.56
C THR A 317 -2.99 -17.57 -23.99
N ASP A 318 -4.23 -18.01 -24.25
CA ASP A 318 -4.88 -17.81 -25.56
C ASP A 318 -5.13 -16.33 -25.85
N ALA A 319 -5.54 -15.55 -24.85
CA ALA A 319 -5.70 -14.10 -25.01
C ALA A 319 -4.38 -13.40 -25.34
N VAL A 320 -3.30 -13.78 -24.68
CA VAL A 320 -1.95 -13.23 -24.96
C VAL A 320 -1.54 -13.52 -26.40
N ASN A 321 -1.74 -14.75 -26.86
CA ASN A 321 -1.35 -15.17 -28.21
C ASN A 321 -2.27 -14.53 -29.29
N ASN A 322 -3.60 -14.66 -29.13
CA ASN A 322 -4.57 -14.24 -30.15
C ASN A 322 -4.61 -12.72 -30.33
N TYR A 323 -4.36 -11.98 -29.26
CA TYR A 323 -4.38 -10.50 -29.31
C TYR A 323 -2.97 -9.88 -29.37
N ASN A 324 -1.92 -10.70 -29.53
CA ASN A 324 -0.54 -10.24 -29.61
C ASN A 324 -0.18 -9.29 -28.45
N VAL A 325 -0.50 -9.70 -27.21
CA VAL A 325 -0.16 -8.95 -26.00
C VAL A 325 1.33 -9.13 -25.70
N LYS A 326 2.04 -8.04 -25.44
CA LYS A 326 3.46 -8.11 -25.11
C LYS A 326 3.68 -8.76 -23.75
N VAL A 327 4.49 -9.80 -23.75
CA VAL A 327 4.98 -10.45 -22.52
C VAL A 327 6.23 -9.72 -22.06
N VAL A 328 6.16 -9.19 -20.86
CA VAL A 328 7.20 -8.38 -20.23
C VAL A 328 8.09 -9.28 -19.38
N PRO A 329 9.41 -9.26 -19.56
CA PRO A 329 10.30 -10.11 -18.78
C PRO A 329 10.42 -9.62 -17.33
N LYS A 330 10.78 -10.54 -16.43
CA LYS A 330 11.20 -10.21 -15.06
C LYS A 330 12.34 -9.18 -15.08
N GLY A 331 12.26 -8.19 -14.20
CA GLY A 331 13.26 -7.12 -14.08
C GLY A 331 13.01 -5.92 -14.99
N ALA A 332 11.99 -5.95 -15.85
CA ALA A 332 11.58 -4.78 -16.61
C ALA A 332 11.09 -3.66 -15.69
N VAL A 333 11.43 -2.42 -16.00
CA VAL A 333 10.89 -1.23 -15.34
C VAL A 333 9.61 -0.84 -16.05
N LEU A 334 8.55 -0.63 -15.30
CA LEU A 334 7.22 -0.28 -15.77
C LEU A 334 6.92 1.18 -15.42
N LEU A 335 6.37 1.93 -16.36
CA LEU A 335 5.99 3.33 -16.18
C LEU A 335 4.59 3.57 -16.74
N SER A 336 3.68 4.08 -15.93
CA SER A 336 2.38 4.56 -16.43
C SER A 336 2.55 5.92 -17.11
N PHE A 337 2.08 6.06 -18.34
CA PHE A 337 2.21 7.28 -19.15
C PHE A 337 0.88 7.86 -19.65
N LYS A 338 -0.24 7.22 -19.33
CA LYS A 338 -1.61 7.70 -19.59
C LYS A 338 -2.42 7.73 -18.29
N LEU A 339 -3.44 8.59 -18.20
CA LEU A 339 -4.38 8.76 -17.11
C LEU A 339 -3.70 9.22 -15.80
N THR A 340 -2.93 8.36 -15.16
CA THR A 340 -2.11 8.69 -13.99
C THR A 340 -0.66 8.44 -14.36
N ILE A 341 0.06 9.50 -14.68
CA ILE A 341 1.46 9.45 -15.12
C ILE A 341 2.40 9.29 -13.92
N GLY A 342 3.53 8.61 -14.12
CA GLY A 342 4.60 8.53 -13.14
C GLY A 342 4.43 7.46 -12.08
N ARG A 343 3.52 6.48 -12.23
CA ARG A 343 3.53 5.28 -11.41
C ARG A 343 4.55 4.30 -11.95
N ILE A 344 5.49 3.90 -11.11
CA ILE A 344 6.66 3.12 -11.53
C ILE A 344 6.78 1.88 -10.66
N ALA A 345 7.13 0.76 -11.28
CA ALA A 345 7.46 -0.47 -10.58
C ALA A 345 8.47 -1.31 -11.39
N ILE A 346 9.10 -2.27 -10.72
CA ILE A 346 9.94 -3.29 -11.36
C ILE A 346 9.15 -4.60 -11.40
N ALA A 347 9.08 -5.25 -12.55
CA ALA A 347 8.42 -6.54 -12.71
C ALA A 347 9.16 -7.62 -11.90
N ALA A 348 8.52 -8.17 -10.86
CA ALA A 348 9.10 -9.23 -10.04
C ALA A 348 9.09 -10.59 -10.75
N ASN A 349 8.16 -10.78 -11.68
CA ASN A 349 7.98 -11.98 -12.51
C ASN A 349 7.72 -11.57 -13.96
N THR A 350 7.73 -12.51 -14.87
CA THR A 350 7.18 -12.32 -16.22
C THR A 350 5.68 -12.01 -16.11
N LEU A 351 5.23 -10.97 -16.80
CA LEU A 351 3.87 -10.44 -16.71
C LEU A 351 3.41 -9.76 -18.02
N THR A 352 2.20 -9.28 -18.06
CA THR A 352 1.62 -8.44 -19.11
C THR A 352 1.01 -7.18 -18.50
N THR A 353 0.78 -6.14 -19.29
CA THR A 353 0.16 -4.90 -18.77
C THR A 353 -0.89 -4.38 -19.74
N ASN A 354 -1.67 -3.39 -19.29
CA ASN A 354 -2.55 -2.64 -20.16
C ASN A 354 -1.76 -1.63 -21.04
N GLU A 355 -2.44 -1.01 -22.01
CA GLU A 355 -1.90 -0.07 -23.00
C GLU A 355 -1.47 1.29 -22.43
N ALA A 356 -1.64 1.53 -21.15
CA ALA A 356 -1.23 2.78 -20.51
C ALA A 356 0.13 2.66 -19.77
N ILE A 357 0.80 1.50 -19.90
CA ILE A 357 2.06 1.21 -19.22
C ILE A 357 3.14 0.89 -20.26
N ALA A 358 4.21 1.66 -20.21
CA ALA A 358 5.44 1.42 -20.95
C ALA A 358 6.36 0.48 -20.15
N HIS A 359 7.12 -0.33 -20.88
CA HIS A 359 8.08 -1.30 -20.34
C HIS A 359 9.48 -0.99 -20.84
N PHE A 360 10.45 -0.97 -19.95
CA PHE A 360 11.86 -0.80 -20.24
C PHE A 360 12.60 -2.07 -19.83
N TYR A 361 13.22 -2.75 -20.77
CA TYR A 361 13.95 -4.00 -20.54
C TYR A 361 15.15 -4.12 -21.47
N ASN A 362 15.98 -5.14 -21.34
CA ASN A 362 17.24 -5.27 -22.08
C ASN A 362 18.11 -4.01 -21.99
N MET A 363 18.40 -3.60 -20.76
CA MET A 363 19.20 -2.40 -20.47
C MET A 363 20.56 -2.48 -21.16
N LYS A 364 21.04 -1.33 -21.66
CA LYS A 364 22.29 -1.16 -22.39
C LYS A 364 23.20 -0.15 -21.67
N HIS A 365 24.44 -0.02 -22.12
CA HIS A 365 25.41 0.99 -21.65
C HIS A 365 25.65 1.00 -20.13
N GLY A 366 25.56 -0.14 -19.46
CA GLY A 366 25.80 -0.24 -18.02
C GLY A 366 24.64 0.26 -17.15
N VAL A 367 23.55 0.78 -17.74
CA VAL A 367 22.35 1.15 -16.99
C VAL A 367 21.70 -0.10 -16.40
N ASN A 368 21.39 -0.09 -15.12
CA ASN A 368 20.63 -1.15 -14.46
C ASN A 368 19.20 -0.69 -14.17
N LYS A 369 18.34 -1.65 -13.87
CA LYS A 369 16.91 -1.38 -13.59
C LYS A 369 16.68 -0.54 -12.35
N GLU A 370 17.54 -0.64 -11.35
CA GLU A 370 17.48 0.12 -10.10
C GLU A 370 17.80 1.61 -10.34
N TYR A 371 18.79 1.88 -11.17
CA TYR A 371 19.10 3.25 -11.59
C TYR A 371 17.94 3.86 -12.37
N LEU A 372 17.45 3.15 -13.40
CA LEU A 372 16.34 3.65 -14.22
C LEU A 372 15.06 3.86 -13.39
N TYR A 373 14.75 2.93 -12.48
CA TYR A 373 13.65 3.09 -11.53
C TYR A 373 13.79 4.36 -10.71
N SER A 374 14.97 4.59 -10.11
CA SER A 374 15.24 5.78 -9.29
C SER A 374 15.24 7.07 -10.09
N TYR A 375 15.75 7.03 -11.33
CA TYR A 375 15.71 8.15 -12.25
C TYR A 375 14.26 8.56 -12.58
N LEU A 376 13.44 7.61 -13.01
CA LEU A 376 12.05 7.84 -13.34
C LEU A 376 11.23 8.33 -12.13
N GLN A 377 11.55 7.90 -10.92
CA GLN A 377 10.94 8.38 -9.67
C GLN A 377 11.21 9.87 -9.39
N ASN A 378 12.35 10.37 -9.83
CA ASN A 378 12.78 11.75 -9.64
C ASN A 378 12.54 12.63 -10.89
N PHE A 379 12.02 12.05 -11.97
CA PHE A 379 11.78 12.80 -13.21
C PHE A 379 10.58 13.74 -13.06
N ASP A 380 10.72 14.97 -13.54
CA ASP A 380 9.62 15.94 -13.54
C ASP A 380 8.72 15.76 -14.76
N TYR A 381 7.69 14.95 -14.59
CA TYR A 381 6.68 14.70 -15.62
C TYR A 381 5.87 15.95 -15.98
N ASN A 382 5.81 16.98 -15.11
CA ASN A 382 5.09 18.21 -15.41
C ASN A 382 5.80 19.05 -16.48
N SER A 383 7.13 18.91 -16.60
CA SER A 383 7.92 19.58 -17.63
C SER A 383 7.59 19.13 -19.05
N LEU A 384 6.98 17.95 -19.21
CA LEU A 384 6.60 17.39 -20.53
C LEU A 384 5.30 18.00 -21.13
N GLY A 385 4.69 18.98 -20.45
CA GLY A 385 3.47 19.65 -20.91
C GLY A 385 2.17 18.90 -20.58
N SER A 386 1.05 19.29 -21.22
CA SER A 386 -0.25 18.70 -20.91
C SER A 386 -0.33 17.21 -21.32
N THR A 387 -1.14 16.44 -20.60
CA THR A 387 -1.34 14.98 -20.83
C THR A 387 -1.71 14.61 -22.27
N SER A 388 -2.27 15.54 -23.06
CA SER A 388 -2.58 15.33 -24.47
C SER A 388 -1.35 15.31 -25.37
N SER A 389 -0.29 16.04 -25.05
CA SER A 389 0.96 16.07 -25.83
C SER A 389 1.86 14.89 -25.54
N ILE A 390 1.81 14.32 -24.34
CA ILE A 390 2.56 13.11 -23.97
C ILE A 390 2.02 11.87 -24.68
N ALA A 391 0.70 11.83 -24.94
CA ALA A 391 0.06 10.72 -25.66
C ALA A 391 0.44 10.66 -27.15
N THR A 392 0.98 11.74 -27.72
CA THR A 392 1.40 11.84 -29.12
C THR A 392 2.92 11.73 -29.31
N ALA A 393 3.72 11.72 -28.24
CA ALA A 393 5.18 11.69 -28.29
C ALA A 393 5.78 10.28 -28.11
N VAL A 394 4.98 9.22 -28.22
CA VAL A 394 5.44 7.81 -28.14
C VAL A 394 5.09 7.07 -29.41
#